data_73aa50f827d9f51fe2da8839dcde864c
#
_entry.id   73aa50f827d9f51fe2da8839dcde864c
#
_cell.length_a   1.000
_cell.length_b   1.000
_cell.length_c   1.000
_cell.angle_alpha   90.00
_cell.angle_beta   90.00
_cell.angle_gamma   90.00
#
_symmetry.space_group_name_H-M   'P 1'
#
loop_
_entity.id
_entity.type
_entity.pdbx_description
1 polymer ?
#
loop_
_entity_poly.entity_id
_entity_poly.type
_entity_poly.pdbx_seq_one_letter_code
_entity_poly.pdbx_strand_id
1 'polypeptide(L)'
;MGVIIDESIINCVRGVYGIFIEKDGNRTCEYVGKSEVIPTRAKFHKKKIESGTHIKVLINANNDLKAKIIIAVLEDVPYVFDNYYRDAQRLASAENYWIDKYQGMGQCLHQVPEGKRPPLESWEKLKRSKIENEK
;
A
#
# COMPACT_ATOMS: atom_id res chain seq x y z
N MET A 1 11.84 -12.37 12.81
CA MET A 1 10.75 -13.14 12.22
C MET A 1 9.43 -12.69 12.81
N GLY A 2 8.37 -12.62 12.01
CA GLY A 2 7.07 -12.13 12.44
C GLY A 2 6.80 -10.71 11.98
N VAL A 3 5.60 -10.24 12.29
CA VAL A 3 5.11 -8.93 11.87
C VAL A 3 5.11 -7.98 13.06
N ILE A 4 5.74 -6.83 12.87
CA ILE A 4 5.82 -5.79 13.88
C ILE A 4 4.78 -4.72 13.55
N ILE A 5 3.92 -4.42 14.51
CA ILE A 5 2.99 -3.30 14.40
C ILE A 5 3.69 -2.10 15.05
N ASP A 6 4.03 -1.10 14.23
CA ASP A 6 4.75 0.07 14.69
C ASP A 6 3.92 0.88 15.69
N GLU A 7 4.58 1.54 16.62
CA GLU A 7 3.90 2.35 17.63
C GLU A 7 3.13 3.54 17.06
N SER A 8 3.45 3.99 15.84
CA SER A 8 2.68 5.03 15.15
C SER A 8 1.21 4.65 15.00
N ILE A 9 0.90 3.34 14.90
CA ILE A 9 -0.47 2.85 14.75
C ILE A 9 -1.30 3.05 16.02
N ILE A 10 -0.67 3.04 17.18
CA ILE A 10 -1.37 3.17 18.47
C ILE A 10 -2.13 4.50 18.56
N ASN A 11 -1.54 5.57 18.03
CA ASN A 11 -2.10 6.92 18.11
C ASN A 11 -2.88 7.37 16.89
N CYS A 12 -2.90 6.58 15.82
CA CYS A 12 -3.60 6.94 14.59
C CYS A 12 -4.77 5.99 14.38
N VAL A 13 -5.98 6.54 14.37
CA VAL A 13 -7.19 5.74 14.22
C VAL A 13 -7.57 5.59 12.75
N ARG A 14 -7.52 6.68 11.99
CA ARG A 14 -8.00 6.72 10.60
C ARG A 14 -6.92 7.29 9.70
N GLY A 15 -6.63 6.65 8.58
CA GLY A 15 -5.63 7.16 7.67
C GLY A 15 -5.12 6.11 6.70
N VAL A 16 -3.89 6.35 6.24
CA VAL A 16 -3.19 5.49 5.29
C VAL A 16 -2.02 4.83 6.01
N TYR A 17 -1.87 3.55 5.80
CA TYR A 17 -0.77 2.76 6.39
C TYR A 17 -0.01 2.03 5.29
N GLY A 18 1.21 1.63 5.62
CA GLY A 18 2.03 0.82 4.73
C GLY A 18 2.49 -0.45 5.42
N ILE A 19 2.71 -1.49 4.63
CA ILE A 19 3.36 -2.71 5.07
C ILE A 19 4.72 -2.77 4.40
N PHE A 20 5.78 -2.79 5.21
CA PHE A 20 7.16 -2.66 4.77
C PHE A 20 7.94 -3.92 5.06
N ILE A 21 8.90 -4.21 4.20
CA ILE A 21 9.91 -5.24 4.47
C ILE A 21 11.24 -4.54 4.68
N GLU A 22 11.90 -4.86 5.81
CA GLU A 22 13.27 -4.43 6.06
C GLU A 22 14.19 -5.62 5.98
N LYS A 23 15.20 -5.53 5.11
CA LYS A 23 16.19 -6.57 4.92
C LYS A 23 17.50 -5.94 4.47
N ASP A 24 18.61 -6.36 5.07
CA ASP A 24 19.96 -5.88 4.71
C ASP A 24 20.07 -4.35 4.76
N GLY A 25 19.39 -3.72 5.73
CA GLY A 25 19.43 -2.27 5.90
C GLY A 25 18.52 -1.50 4.96
N ASN A 26 17.79 -2.16 4.08
CA ASN A 26 16.88 -1.54 3.13
C ASN A 26 15.43 -1.77 3.54
N ARG A 27 14.62 -0.72 3.42
CA ARG A 27 13.18 -0.80 3.66
C ARG A 27 12.44 -0.57 2.36
N THR A 28 11.54 -1.49 2.01
CA THR A 28 10.67 -1.36 0.84
C THR A 28 9.21 -1.43 1.25
N CYS A 29 8.38 -0.63 0.60
CA CYS A 29 6.93 -0.69 0.81
C CYS A 29 6.35 -1.74 -0.14
N GLU A 30 5.64 -2.70 0.44
CA GLU A 30 5.04 -3.79 -0.35
C GLU A 30 3.53 -3.69 -0.44
N TYR A 31 2.92 -2.84 0.38
CA TYR A 31 1.47 -2.67 0.39
C TYR A 31 1.12 -1.33 1.03
N VAL A 32 0.19 -0.61 0.41
CA VAL A 32 -0.40 0.61 0.96
C VAL A 32 -1.89 0.37 1.11
N GLY A 33 -2.45 0.73 2.25
CA GLY A 33 -3.87 0.59 2.49
C GLY A 33 -4.45 1.80 3.21
N LYS A 34 -5.78 1.88 3.18
CA LYS A 34 -6.51 2.88 3.95
C LYS A 34 -7.45 2.18 4.92
N SER A 35 -7.74 2.84 6.03
CA SER A 35 -8.69 2.30 7.01
C SER A 35 -9.27 3.42 7.86
N GLU A 36 -10.52 3.25 8.23
CA GLU A 36 -11.15 4.12 9.23
C GLU A 36 -10.77 3.70 10.65
N VAL A 37 -10.27 2.46 10.81
CA VAL A 37 -9.77 1.94 12.09
C VAL A 37 -8.46 1.19 11.83
N ILE A 38 -7.36 1.92 11.72
CA ILE A 38 -6.05 1.35 11.38
C ILE A 38 -5.59 0.26 12.37
N PRO A 39 -5.72 0.45 13.71
CA PRO A 39 -5.25 -0.60 14.63
C PRO A 39 -5.89 -1.97 14.39
N THR A 40 -7.18 -1.99 14.11
CA THR A 40 -7.90 -3.24 13.80
C THR A 40 -7.41 -3.83 12.48
N ARG A 41 -7.23 -2.98 11.47
CA ARG A 41 -6.79 -3.41 10.15
C ARG A 41 -5.35 -3.95 10.18
N ALA A 42 -4.49 -3.33 10.98
CA ALA A 42 -3.12 -3.79 11.16
C ALA A 42 -3.07 -5.20 11.77
N LYS A 43 -3.88 -5.46 12.77
CA LYS A 43 -3.99 -6.79 13.39
C LYS A 43 -4.49 -7.83 12.38
N PHE A 44 -5.44 -7.44 11.54
CA PHE A 44 -5.97 -8.31 10.49
C PHE A 44 -4.87 -8.68 9.50
N HIS A 45 -4.10 -7.73 9.03
CA HIS A 45 -2.97 -8.00 8.11
C HIS A 45 -1.90 -8.88 8.77
N LYS A 46 -1.55 -8.59 10.00
CA LYS A 46 -0.58 -9.40 10.75
C LYS A 46 -1.01 -10.86 10.80
N LYS A 47 -2.26 -11.09 11.15
CA LYS A 47 -2.83 -12.45 11.23
C LYS A 47 -2.81 -13.14 9.88
N LYS A 48 -3.17 -12.45 8.80
CA LYS A 48 -3.15 -13.01 7.45
C LYS A 48 -1.75 -13.35 6.98
N ILE A 49 -0.78 -12.50 7.26
CA ILE A 49 0.63 -12.75 6.91
C ILE A 49 1.12 -13.98 7.67
N GLU A 50 0.88 -14.05 8.96
CA GLU A 50 1.35 -15.15 9.81
C GLU A 50 0.67 -16.48 9.48
N SER A 51 -0.55 -16.45 8.96
CA SER A 51 -1.28 -17.66 8.54
C SER A 51 -1.02 -18.06 7.09
N GLY A 52 -0.21 -17.28 6.36
CA GLY A 52 0.13 -17.58 4.97
C GLY A 52 -0.98 -17.30 3.96
N THR A 53 -1.89 -16.39 4.27
CA THR A 53 -3.04 -16.04 3.40
C THR A 53 -2.99 -14.63 2.84
N HIS A 54 -1.83 -13.99 2.88
CA HIS A 54 -1.60 -12.66 2.32
C HIS A 54 -0.86 -12.74 0.97
N ILE A 55 -0.45 -11.59 0.42
CA ILE A 55 0.32 -11.57 -0.82
C ILE A 55 1.65 -12.33 -0.65
N LYS A 56 2.09 -12.96 -1.72
CA LYS A 56 3.21 -13.88 -1.69
C LYS A 56 4.51 -13.27 -1.15
N VAL A 57 4.82 -12.04 -1.53
CA VAL A 57 6.04 -11.36 -1.09
C VAL A 57 6.08 -11.21 0.43
N LEU A 58 4.95 -10.93 1.08
CA LEU A 58 4.87 -10.81 2.52
C LEU A 58 4.93 -12.16 3.21
N ILE A 59 4.32 -13.18 2.63
CA ILE A 59 4.39 -14.56 3.16
C ILE A 59 5.83 -15.04 3.13
N ASN A 60 6.54 -14.82 2.03
CA ASN A 60 7.94 -15.21 1.91
C ASN A 60 8.83 -14.46 2.89
N ALA A 61 8.58 -13.16 3.08
CA ALA A 61 9.34 -12.37 4.04
C ALA A 61 9.13 -12.85 5.48
N ASN A 62 7.90 -13.26 5.82
CA ASN A 62 7.61 -13.79 7.15
C ASN A 62 8.37 -15.09 7.45
N ASN A 63 8.73 -15.84 6.41
CA ASN A 63 9.49 -17.07 6.54
C ASN A 63 11.02 -16.85 6.44
N ASP A 64 11.45 -15.61 6.21
CA ASP A 64 12.85 -15.25 6.09
C ASP A 64 13.37 -14.71 7.44
N LEU A 65 14.33 -15.39 8.04
CA LEU A 65 14.90 -15.01 9.34
C LEU A 65 15.63 -13.67 9.29
N LYS A 66 16.05 -13.22 8.11
CA LYS A 66 16.79 -11.98 7.93
C LYS A 66 15.89 -10.79 7.61
N ALA A 67 14.60 -11.02 7.38
CA ALA A 67 13.66 -9.99 7.03
C ALA A 67 12.75 -9.65 8.22
N LYS A 68 12.35 -8.38 8.30
CA LYS A 68 11.35 -7.90 9.24
C LYS A 68 10.18 -7.31 8.44
N ILE A 69 8.97 -7.57 8.89
CA ILE A 69 7.77 -6.97 8.31
C ILE A 69 7.24 -5.95 9.31
N ILE A 70 7.02 -4.73 8.85
CA ILE A 70 6.59 -3.62 9.71
C ILE A 70 5.34 -3.00 9.12
N ILE A 71 4.30 -2.85 9.92
CA ILE A 71 3.09 -2.12 9.55
C ILE A 71 3.13 -0.79 10.28
N ALA A 72 3.13 0.31 9.53
CA ALA A 72 3.27 1.64 10.08
C ALA A 72 2.32 2.63 9.40
N VAL A 73 2.00 3.73 10.08
CA VAL A 73 1.19 4.80 9.52
C VAL A 73 2.00 5.62 8.53
N LEU A 74 1.40 5.90 7.37
CA LEU A 74 1.96 6.82 6.38
C LEU A 74 1.36 8.20 6.52
N GLU A 75 0.06 8.28 6.79
CA GLU A 75 -0.62 9.56 6.93
C GLU A 75 -1.86 9.40 7.82
N ASP A 76 -1.99 10.32 8.78
CA ASP A 76 -3.20 10.45 9.60
C ASP A 76 -4.21 11.26 8.80
N VAL A 77 -5.41 10.71 8.57
CA VAL A 77 -6.48 11.38 7.82
C VAL A 77 -7.74 11.39 8.67
N PRO A 78 -7.80 12.27 9.69
CA PRO A 78 -8.97 12.32 10.57
C PRO A 78 -10.19 12.88 9.85
N TYR A 79 -11.35 12.69 10.44
CA TYR A 79 -12.58 13.31 9.95
C TYR A 79 -12.47 14.83 10.06
N VAL A 80 -12.77 15.55 8.97
CA VAL A 80 -12.68 16.99 8.90
C VAL A 80 -14.01 17.60 8.50
N PHE A 81 -14.75 16.93 7.61
CA PHE A 81 -16.02 17.43 7.10
C PHE A 81 -17.20 16.79 7.80
N ASP A 82 -18.30 17.51 7.91
CA ASP A 82 -19.58 16.94 8.32
C ASP A 82 -20.29 16.40 7.07
N ASN A 83 -19.56 15.55 6.32
CA ASN A 83 -20.03 14.97 5.06
C ASN A 83 -19.25 13.71 4.78
N TYR A 84 -19.94 12.58 4.83
CA TYR A 84 -19.34 11.26 4.61
C TYR A 84 -18.55 11.18 3.29
N TYR A 85 -19.15 11.66 2.21
CA TYR A 85 -18.54 11.52 0.89
C TYR A 85 -17.24 12.30 0.76
N ARG A 86 -17.19 13.49 1.35
CA ARG A 86 -15.98 14.32 1.32
C ARG A 86 -14.85 13.72 2.15
N ASP A 87 -15.18 13.19 3.33
CA ASP A 87 -14.16 12.52 4.16
C ASP A 87 -13.69 11.21 3.52
N ALA A 88 -14.60 10.45 2.91
CA ALA A 88 -14.22 9.25 2.17
C ALA A 88 -13.32 9.58 0.98
N GLN A 89 -13.60 10.66 0.26
CA GLN A 89 -12.78 11.11 -0.87
C GLN A 89 -11.38 11.51 -0.41
N ARG A 90 -11.27 12.21 0.71
CA ARG A 90 -9.95 12.59 1.27
C ARG A 90 -9.11 11.35 1.59
N LEU A 91 -9.73 10.35 2.20
CA LEU A 91 -9.02 9.12 2.56
C LEU A 91 -8.57 8.36 1.30
N ALA A 92 -9.45 8.25 0.31
CA ALA A 92 -9.12 7.60 -0.97
C ALA A 92 -8.01 8.35 -1.72
N SER A 93 -8.06 9.68 -1.73
CA SER A 93 -7.03 10.49 -2.36
C SER A 93 -5.68 10.35 -1.67
N ALA A 94 -5.67 10.28 -0.35
CA ALA A 94 -4.45 10.06 0.42
C ALA A 94 -3.83 8.70 0.09
N GLU A 95 -4.64 7.64 0.01
CA GLU A 95 -4.16 6.33 -0.37
C GLU A 95 -3.54 6.34 -1.77
N ASN A 96 -4.23 6.95 -2.73
CA ASN A 96 -3.74 7.07 -4.10
C ASN A 96 -2.41 7.82 -4.17
N TYR A 97 -2.28 8.88 -3.40
CA TYR A 97 -1.03 9.65 -3.31
C TYR A 97 0.15 8.76 -2.89
N TRP A 98 -0.05 7.96 -1.84
CA TRP A 98 1.02 7.13 -1.31
C TRP A 98 1.36 5.96 -2.23
N ILE A 99 0.35 5.35 -2.86
CA ILE A 99 0.58 4.30 -3.86
C ILE A 99 1.40 4.87 -5.02
N ASP A 100 1.00 6.03 -5.54
CA ASP A 100 1.70 6.70 -6.65
C ASP A 100 3.15 7.02 -6.28
N LYS A 101 3.36 7.55 -5.08
CA LYS A 101 4.69 7.88 -4.58
C LYS A 101 5.61 6.66 -4.56
N TYR A 102 5.13 5.55 -3.99
CA TYR A 102 5.94 4.32 -3.92
C TYR A 102 6.12 3.67 -5.29
N GLN A 103 5.10 3.72 -6.15
CA GLN A 103 5.23 3.21 -7.51
C GLN A 103 6.26 4.00 -8.30
N GLY A 104 6.38 5.30 -8.06
CA GLY A 104 7.43 6.12 -8.64
C GLY A 104 8.83 5.66 -8.24
N MET A 105 8.95 4.95 -7.13
CA MET A 105 10.21 4.37 -6.65
C MET A 105 10.35 2.88 -7.01
N GLY A 106 9.43 2.33 -7.82
CA GLY A 106 9.45 0.93 -8.19
C GLY A 106 8.90 -0.02 -7.13
N GLN A 107 8.13 0.50 -6.16
CA GLN A 107 7.54 -0.28 -5.07
C GLN A 107 6.02 -0.34 -5.22
N CYS A 108 5.37 -1.32 -4.61
CA CYS A 108 3.92 -1.50 -4.64
C CYS A 108 3.33 -1.58 -6.05
N LEU A 109 4.09 -2.08 -7.00
CA LEU A 109 3.69 -2.07 -8.42
C LEU A 109 2.44 -2.92 -8.73
N HIS A 110 2.13 -3.86 -7.86
CA HIS A 110 0.95 -4.72 -8.01
C HIS A 110 -0.37 -4.03 -7.64
N GLN A 111 -0.29 -2.90 -6.94
CA GLN A 111 -1.50 -2.22 -6.47
C GLN A 111 -2.12 -1.34 -7.57
N VAL A 112 -3.44 -1.39 -7.67
CA VAL A 112 -4.21 -0.62 -8.64
C VAL A 112 -5.35 0.07 -7.89
N PRO A 113 -5.18 1.36 -7.55
CA PRO A 113 -6.19 2.06 -6.74
C PRO A 113 -7.54 2.23 -7.43
N GLU A 114 -7.57 2.28 -8.75
CA GLU A 114 -8.77 2.58 -9.52
C GLU A 114 -9.28 1.42 -10.39
N GLY A 115 -8.91 0.19 -10.05
CA GLY A 115 -9.33 -0.99 -10.80
C GLY A 115 -8.20 -1.64 -11.58
N LYS A 116 -8.56 -2.46 -12.54
CA LYS A 116 -7.55 -3.19 -13.32
C LYS A 116 -6.78 -2.27 -14.26
N ARG A 117 -5.47 -2.46 -14.28
CA ARG A 117 -4.61 -1.81 -15.28
C ARG A 117 -4.86 -2.44 -16.64
N PRO A 118 -4.82 -1.63 -17.70
CA PRO A 118 -4.82 -2.20 -19.07
C PRO A 118 -3.63 -3.14 -19.25
N PRO A 119 -3.75 -4.16 -20.09
CA PRO A 119 -2.60 -5.01 -20.41
C PRO A 119 -1.45 -4.19 -20.98
N LEU A 120 -0.22 -4.60 -20.64
CA LEU A 120 0.98 -3.91 -21.13
C LEU A 120 1.00 -3.79 -22.66
N GLU A 121 0.57 -4.85 -23.34
CA GLU A 121 0.51 -4.87 -24.80
C GLU A 121 -0.40 -3.79 -25.37
N SER A 122 -1.54 -3.57 -24.75
CA SER A 122 -2.49 -2.52 -25.17
C SER A 122 -1.88 -1.13 -24.99
N TRP A 123 -1.20 -0.91 -23.86
CA TRP A 123 -0.54 0.36 -23.61
C TRP A 123 0.56 0.62 -24.62
N GLU A 124 1.41 -0.36 -24.88
CA GLU A 124 2.50 -0.23 -25.84
C GLU A 124 1.99 0.08 -27.24
N LYS A 125 0.94 -0.63 -27.67
CA LYS A 125 0.34 -0.44 -28.98
C LYS A 125 -0.23 0.97 -29.16
N LEU A 126 -0.98 1.45 -28.17
CA LEU A 126 -1.59 2.78 -28.23
C LEU A 126 -0.55 3.90 -28.14
N LYS A 127 0.46 3.72 -27.32
CA LYS A 127 1.55 4.70 -27.20
C LYS A 127 2.34 4.81 -28.50
N ARG A 128 2.63 3.68 -29.12
CA ARG A 128 3.35 3.64 -30.41
C ARG A 128 2.53 4.30 -31.53
N SER A 129 1.24 3.99 -31.60
CA SER A 129 0.32 4.58 -32.56
C SER A 129 0.25 6.10 -32.43
N LYS A 130 0.20 6.61 -31.20
CA LYS A 130 0.19 8.05 -30.92
C LYS A 130 1.47 8.72 -31.41
N ILE A 131 2.62 8.12 -31.15
CA ILE A 131 3.91 8.64 -31.59
C ILE A 131 3.98 8.71 -33.10
N GLU A 132 3.53 7.66 -33.80
CA GLU A 132 3.50 7.64 -35.26
C GLU A 132 2.59 8.72 -35.85
N ASN A 133 1.45 8.99 -35.22
CA ASN A 133 0.52 10.02 -35.67
C ASN A 133 1.03 11.45 -35.43
N GLU A 134 1.98 11.64 -34.51
CA GLU A 134 2.58 12.94 -34.23
C GLU A 134 3.75 13.28 -35.17
N LYS A 135 4.18 12.32 -35.95
CA LYS A 135 5.21 12.54 -36.97
C LYS A 135 4.56 13.07 -38.25
#